data_fbf620edfa825b5c182fa0981f187508
#
_entry.id   fbf620edfa825b5c182fa0981f187508
#
_cell.length_a   1.000
_cell.length_b   1.000
_cell.length_c   1.000
_cell.angle_alpha   90.00
_cell.angle_beta   90.00
_cell.angle_gamma   90.00
#
_symmetry.space_group_name_H-M   'P 1'
#
loop_
_entity.id
_entity.type
_entity.pdbx_description
1 polymer ?
#
loop_
_entity_poly.entity_id
_entity_poly.type
_entity_poly.pdbx_seq_one_letter_code
_entity_poly.pdbx_strand_id
1 'polypeptide(L)'
;MVVVNVPNVVTDTWVNVSWDEFIEFSKCVDFQEGRFYFYQNYMRVEMSPVGSIHGSHNNVVANVVNLYATLKNIKIKGWVNTSFRKKHEAECQPDLAFYIGDGVKFPALNNSPIDINESSPPTLVVEIAASSVNDDLGFKRLLYERLGVKEYWVMDANNNDIIAFEIIDGGSRRITSSQVLPGLEISTVKQAVERSQTQDDGEINRWLLSIF
;
A
#
# COMPACT_ATOMS: atom_id res chain seq x y z
N MET A 1 -18.45 -17.66 26.22
CA MET A 1 -17.19 -17.66 25.44
C MET A 1 -17.42 -18.65 24.30
N VAL A 2 -17.72 -18.18 23.11
CA VAL A 2 -17.86 -19.04 21.94
C VAL A 2 -16.44 -19.39 21.52
N VAL A 3 -16.05 -20.66 21.69
CA VAL A 3 -14.79 -21.15 21.13
C VAL A 3 -15.03 -21.23 19.61
N VAL A 4 -14.63 -20.20 18.89
CA VAL A 4 -14.55 -20.27 17.45
C VAL A 4 -13.47 -21.30 17.16
N ASN A 5 -13.87 -22.44 16.62
CA ASN A 5 -12.93 -23.44 16.12
C ASN A 5 -12.26 -22.77 14.91
N VAL A 6 -11.11 -22.12 15.11
CA VAL A 6 -10.36 -21.46 14.04
C VAL A 6 -9.94 -22.58 13.10
N PRO A 7 -10.53 -22.69 11.89
CA PRO A 7 -10.01 -23.64 10.91
C PRO A 7 -8.53 -23.31 10.70
N ASN A 8 -7.72 -24.28 10.30
CA ASN A 8 -6.32 -24.06 9.93
C ASN A 8 -6.26 -22.97 8.85
N VAL A 9 -6.19 -21.71 9.27
CA VAL A 9 -6.03 -20.57 8.34
C VAL A 9 -4.63 -20.69 7.79
N VAL A 10 -4.55 -20.98 6.51
CA VAL A 10 -3.28 -20.95 5.78
C VAL A 10 -2.94 -19.47 5.57
N THR A 11 -1.89 -18.98 6.22
CA THR A 11 -1.38 -17.62 6.03
C THR A 11 -0.80 -17.45 4.63
N ASP A 12 -0.67 -16.21 4.19
CA ASP A 12 -0.10 -15.85 2.88
C ASP A 12 -0.85 -16.44 1.66
N THR A 13 -2.10 -16.84 1.85
CA THR A 13 -3.02 -17.30 0.80
C THR A 13 -4.40 -16.67 0.96
N TRP A 14 -5.15 -16.59 -0.14
CA TRP A 14 -6.54 -16.14 -0.12
C TRP A 14 -7.45 -17.31 0.25
N VAL A 15 -8.23 -17.15 1.32
CA VAL A 15 -9.21 -18.14 1.81
C VAL A 15 -10.60 -17.54 1.77
N ASN A 16 -11.60 -18.36 1.39
CA ASN A 16 -12.97 -17.90 1.33
C ASN A 16 -13.57 -17.83 2.73
N VAL A 17 -14.05 -16.66 3.12
CA VAL A 17 -14.68 -16.36 4.43
C VAL A 17 -15.74 -15.28 4.26
N SER A 18 -16.75 -15.28 5.11
CA SER A 18 -17.69 -14.16 5.24
C SER A 18 -17.02 -12.94 5.93
N TRP A 19 -17.66 -11.77 5.81
CA TRP A 19 -17.21 -10.57 6.54
C TRP A 19 -17.19 -10.77 8.06
N ASP A 20 -18.19 -11.45 8.62
CA ASP A 20 -18.28 -11.68 10.06
C ASP A 20 -17.17 -12.61 10.56
N GLU A 21 -16.88 -13.68 9.81
CA GLU A 21 -15.72 -14.54 10.08
C GLU A 21 -14.40 -13.77 9.97
N PHE A 22 -14.23 -12.95 8.95
CA PHE A 22 -13.05 -12.07 8.81
C PHE A 22 -12.86 -11.18 10.04
N ILE A 23 -13.92 -10.55 10.53
CA ILE A 23 -13.87 -9.70 11.73
C ILE A 23 -13.51 -10.51 12.99
N GLU A 24 -13.97 -11.74 13.12
CA GLU A 24 -13.58 -12.62 14.23
C GLU A 24 -12.09 -13.04 14.11
N PHE A 25 -11.61 -13.37 12.91
CA PHE A 25 -10.19 -13.67 12.67
C PHE A 25 -9.29 -12.48 13.01
N SER A 26 -9.69 -11.28 12.62
CA SER A 26 -8.90 -10.06 12.89
C SER A 26 -8.73 -9.72 14.38
N LYS A 27 -9.52 -10.36 15.27
CA LYS A 27 -9.42 -10.25 16.74
C LYS A 27 -8.64 -11.41 17.38
N CYS A 28 -8.30 -12.43 16.61
CA CYS A 28 -7.62 -13.61 17.13
C CYS A 28 -6.18 -13.26 17.54
N VAL A 29 -5.80 -13.67 18.75
CA VAL A 29 -4.46 -13.40 19.31
C VAL A 29 -3.34 -13.96 18.46
N ASP A 30 -3.57 -15.13 17.82
CA ASP A 30 -2.58 -15.79 16.99
C ASP A 30 -2.20 -15.00 15.71
N PHE A 31 -3.04 -14.04 15.31
CA PHE A 31 -2.86 -13.22 14.10
C PHE A 31 -2.66 -11.72 14.39
N GLN A 32 -2.45 -11.32 15.65
CA GLN A 32 -2.35 -9.90 16.03
C GLN A 32 -1.23 -9.14 15.30
N GLU A 33 -0.16 -9.83 14.94
CA GLU A 33 0.98 -9.25 14.20
C GLU A 33 0.78 -9.31 12.68
N GLY A 34 -0.32 -9.90 12.22
CA GLY A 34 -0.61 -10.09 10.81
C GLY A 34 -1.19 -8.85 10.14
N ARG A 35 -0.93 -8.74 8.84
CA ARG A 35 -1.61 -7.78 7.97
C ARG A 35 -2.82 -8.44 7.35
N PHE A 36 -3.97 -7.80 7.45
CA PHE A 36 -5.23 -8.34 7.01
C PHE A 36 -5.70 -7.66 5.72
N TYR A 37 -6.14 -8.52 4.78
CA TYR A 37 -6.80 -8.11 3.55
C TYR A 37 -8.12 -8.87 3.43
N PHE A 38 -9.18 -8.18 3.01
CA PHE A 38 -10.48 -8.78 2.73
C PHE A 38 -11.07 -8.15 1.47
N TYR A 39 -11.53 -9.01 0.55
CA TYR A 39 -12.20 -8.58 -0.66
C TYR A 39 -13.04 -9.72 -1.26
N GLN A 40 -14.30 -9.44 -1.65
CA GLN A 40 -15.20 -10.44 -2.30
C GLN A 40 -15.31 -11.78 -1.58
N ASN A 41 -15.48 -11.76 -0.25
CA ASN A 41 -15.53 -12.95 0.60
C ASN A 41 -14.23 -13.77 0.60
N TYR A 42 -13.10 -13.17 0.29
CA TYR A 42 -11.79 -13.76 0.48
C TYR A 42 -10.99 -12.94 1.48
N MET A 43 -10.34 -13.62 2.39
CA MET A 43 -9.40 -13.07 3.34
C MET A 43 -7.98 -13.56 3.03
N ARG A 44 -7.01 -12.70 3.25
CA ARG A 44 -5.59 -13.04 3.31
C ARG A 44 -5.00 -12.46 4.59
N VAL A 45 -4.23 -13.25 5.30
CA VAL A 45 -3.44 -12.80 6.46
C VAL A 45 -1.98 -13.01 6.15
N GLU A 46 -1.22 -11.93 6.12
CA GLU A 46 0.22 -11.97 5.90
C GLU A 46 0.95 -11.95 7.24
N MET A 47 1.67 -13.03 7.55
CA MET A 47 2.38 -13.23 8.81
C MET A 47 3.90 -13.25 8.64
N SER A 48 4.39 -13.23 7.40
CA SER A 48 5.82 -13.30 7.12
C SER A 48 6.56 -12.08 7.67
N PRO A 49 7.73 -12.27 8.30
CA PRO A 49 8.52 -11.15 8.79
C PRO A 49 9.01 -10.28 7.63
N VAL A 50 9.04 -8.98 7.87
CA VAL A 50 9.52 -7.99 6.90
C VAL A 50 11.05 -8.00 6.88
N GLY A 51 11.64 -8.33 5.74
CA GLY A 51 13.10 -8.33 5.54
C GLY A 51 13.68 -6.92 5.36
N SER A 52 15.02 -6.80 5.49
CA SER A 52 15.72 -5.50 5.38
C SER A 52 15.56 -4.83 4.01
N ILE A 53 15.48 -5.62 2.92
CA ILE A 53 15.24 -5.09 1.56
C ILE A 53 13.90 -4.41 1.49
N HIS A 54 12.85 -5.06 1.97
CA HIS A 54 11.50 -4.49 2.02
C HIS A 54 11.47 -3.18 2.83
N GLY A 55 12.07 -3.17 4.04
CA GLY A 55 12.14 -1.98 4.87
C GLY A 55 12.89 -0.82 4.21
N SER A 56 14.03 -1.12 3.56
CA SER A 56 14.81 -0.13 2.80
C SER A 56 14.03 0.46 1.63
N HIS A 57 13.42 -0.39 0.81
CA HIS A 57 12.62 0.09 -0.34
C HIS A 57 11.41 0.90 0.11
N ASN A 58 10.74 0.50 1.20
CA ASN A 58 9.65 1.26 1.80
C ASN A 58 10.10 2.69 2.17
N ASN A 59 11.24 2.82 2.85
CA ASN A 59 11.83 4.12 3.21
C ASN A 59 12.17 4.96 1.97
N VAL A 60 12.85 4.38 0.97
CA VAL A 60 13.26 5.10 -0.24
C VAL A 60 12.05 5.60 -1.03
N VAL A 61 11.06 4.75 -1.27
CA VAL A 61 9.84 5.14 -2.00
C VAL A 61 9.09 6.24 -1.24
N ALA A 62 8.96 6.12 0.09
CA ALA A 62 8.34 7.17 0.91
C ALA A 62 9.09 8.50 0.79
N ASN A 63 10.43 8.47 0.80
CA ASN A 63 11.26 9.67 0.65
C ASN A 63 11.09 10.32 -0.73
N VAL A 64 11.10 9.54 -1.83
CA VAL A 64 10.85 10.08 -3.18
C VAL A 64 9.52 10.82 -3.24
N VAL A 65 8.44 10.18 -2.78
CA VAL A 65 7.09 10.76 -2.80
C VAL A 65 7.01 12.03 -1.97
N ASN A 66 7.53 12.02 -0.73
CA ASN A 66 7.48 13.16 0.17
C ASN A 66 8.36 14.32 -0.31
N LEU A 67 9.58 14.06 -0.77
CA LEU A 67 10.49 15.10 -1.29
C LEU A 67 9.92 15.74 -2.54
N TYR A 68 9.42 14.93 -3.49
CA TYR A 68 8.80 15.44 -4.70
C TYR A 68 7.61 16.37 -4.37
N ALA A 69 6.67 15.88 -3.56
CA ALA A 69 5.51 16.68 -3.17
C ALA A 69 5.90 17.98 -2.45
N THR A 70 6.91 17.92 -1.57
CA THR A 70 7.42 19.08 -0.85
C THR A 70 8.01 20.13 -1.80
N LEU A 71 8.86 19.72 -2.73
CA LEU A 71 9.52 20.64 -3.68
C LEU A 71 8.55 21.23 -4.70
N LYS A 72 7.51 20.47 -5.08
CA LYS A 72 6.45 20.95 -5.98
C LYS A 72 5.31 21.66 -5.25
N ASN A 73 5.43 21.87 -3.92
CA ASN A 73 4.40 22.48 -3.09
C ASN A 73 3.03 21.79 -3.21
N ILE A 74 3.05 20.45 -3.32
CA ILE A 74 1.85 19.62 -3.38
C ILE A 74 1.47 19.22 -1.96
N LYS A 75 0.20 19.44 -1.59
CA LYS A 75 -0.34 19.02 -0.29
C LYS A 75 -0.33 17.50 -0.19
N ILE A 76 0.33 16.96 0.84
CA ILE A 76 0.47 15.53 1.04
C ILE A 76 0.40 15.16 2.51
N LYS A 77 -0.12 13.96 2.80
CA LYS A 77 0.03 13.27 4.09
C LYS A 77 0.10 11.78 3.86
N GLY A 78 1.10 11.12 4.47
CA GLY A 78 1.35 9.70 4.34
C GLY A 78 1.00 8.90 5.59
N TRP A 79 0.68 7.63 5.39
CA TRP A 79 0.49 6.59 6.39
C TRP A 79 1.32 5.38 6.02
N VAL A 80 1.92 4.73 7.01
CA VAL A 80 2.72 3.51 6.87
C VAL A 80 2.01 2.38 7.60
N ASN A 81 1.89 1.22 6.99
CA ASN A 81 1.31 0.02 7.60
C ASN A 81 -0.05 0.30 8.29
N THR A 82 -0.91 1.08 7.67
CA THR A 82 -2.17 1.49 8.26
C THR A 82 -3.34 0.78 7.60
N SER A 83 -4.26 0.26 8.41
CA SER A 83 -5.46 -0.42 7.91
C SER A 83 -6.50 0.57 7.40
N PHE A 84 -7.06 0.27 6.24
CA PHE A 84 -8.19 0.96 5.63
C PHE A 84 -9.35 -0.01 5.50
N ARG A 85 -10.54 0.40 5.94
CA ARG A 85 -11.71 -0.46 5.98
C ARG A 85 -12.91 0.18 5.29
N LYS A 86 -13.52 -0.57 4.39
CA LYS A 86 -14.86 -0.30 3.88
C LYS A 86 -15.78 -1.41 4.38
N LYS A 87 -16.57 -1.09 5.39
CA LYS A 87 -17.36 -2.07 6.14
C LYS A 87 -18.22 -2.93 5.22
N HIS A 88 -18.17 -4.24 5.40
CA HIS A 88 -18.82 -5.30 4.61
C HIS A 88 -18.35 -5.43 3.14
N GLU A 89 -17.35 -4.68 2.70
CA GLU A 89 -16.85 -4.75 1.33
C GLU A 89 -15.37 -5.12 1.24
N ALA A 90 -14.51 -4.41 1.98
CA ALA A 90 -13.07 -4.55 1.83
C ALA A 90 -12.29 -4.10 3.06
N GLU A 91 -11.12 -4.68 3.25
CA GLU A 91 -10.08 -4.20 4.16
C GLU A 91 -8.71 -4.42 3.53
N CYS A 92 -7.78 -3.49 3.77
CA CYS A 92 -6.39 -3.62 3.35
C CYS A 92 -5.46 -2.92 4.35
N GLN A 93 -4.19 -3.32 4.32
CA GLN A 93 -3.12 -2.70 5.11
C GLN A 93 -1.87 -2.55 4.24
N PRO A 94 -1.86 -1.54 3.34
CA PRO A 94 -0.73 -1.32 2.45
C PRO A 94 0.53 -0.90 3.20
N ASP A 95 1.69 -1.12 2.58
CA ASP A 95 2.97 -0.65 3.09
C ASP A 95 2.99 0.88 3.19
N LEU A 96 2.56 1.57 2.13
CA LEU A 96 2.44 3.03 2.10
C LEU A 96 1.09 3.46 1.51
N ALA A 97 0.51 4.47 2.12
CA ALA A 97 -0.68 5.13 1.59
C ALA A 97 -0.53 6.65 1.71
N PHE A 98 -0.90 7.38 0.67
CA PHE A 98 -0.80 8.83 0.65
C PHE A 98 -2.12 9.48 0.23
N TYR A 99 -2.43 10.58 0.88
CA TYR A 99 -3.46 11.51 0.50
C TYR A 99 -2.79 12.72 -0.13
N ILE A 100 -3.03 12.96 -1.41
CA ILE A 100 -2.31 13.94 -2.23
C ILE A 100 -3.29 14.88 -2.92
N GLY A 101 -3.00 16.18 -2.87
CA GLY A 101 -3.73 17.25 -3.56
C GLY A 101 -4.61 18.11 -2.65
N ASP A 102 -4.97 19.31 -3.13
CA ASP A 102 -5.65 20.35 -2.34
C ASP A 102 -7.08 19.99 -1.92
N GLY A 103 -7.80 19.23 -2.76
CA GLY A 103 -9.17 18.80 -2.48
C GLY A 103 -9.30 17.64 -1.51
N VAL A 104 -8.19 17.09 -1.00
CA VAL A 104 -8.17 15.89 -0.19
C VAL A 104 -8.35 16.22 1.30
N LYS A 105 -9.35 15.60 1.93
CA LYS A 105 -9.56 15.65 3.39
C LYS A 105 -8.78 14.52 4.04
N PHE A 106 -7.88 14.86 4.97
CA PHE A 106 -7.13 13.86 5.72
C PHE A 106 -8.03 13.17 6.76
N PRO A 107 -7.92 11.84 6.91
CA PRO A 107 -8.59 11.10 7.97
C PRO A 107 -8.23 11.61 9.38
N ALA A 108 -9.14 11.44 10.32
CA ALA A 108 -8.88 11.70 11.73
C ALA A 108 -7.81 10.71 12.28
N LEU A 109 -6.97 11.20 13.18
CA LEU A 109 -5.95 10.37 13.84
C LEU A 109 -6.59 9.65 15.04
N ASN A 110 -6.60 8.33 15.01
CA ASN A 110 -7.02 7.45 16.10
C ASN A 110 -6.32 6.07 15.95
N ASN A 111 -6.63 5.12 16.83
CA ASN A 111 -6.04 3.78 16.83
C ASN A 111 -6.93 2.72 16.14
N SER A 112 -7.91 3.14 15.34
CA SER A 112 -8.77 2.23 14.58
C SER A 112 -8.41 2.25 13.10
N PRO A 113 -8.77 1.20 12.33
CA PRO A 113 -8.71 1.26 10.87
C PRO A 113 -9.42 2.51 10.33
N ILE A 114 -8.84 3.14 9.32
CA ILE A 114 -9.44 4.30 8.67
C ILE A 114 -10.70 3.85 7.92
N ASP A 115 -11.86 4.37 8.33
CA ASP A 115 -13.13 4.11 7.63
C ASP A 115 -13.23 4.96 6.38
N ILE A 116 -13.19 4.31 5.21
CA ILE A 116 -13.27 4.99 3.93
C ILE A 116 -14.70 5.33 3.49
N ASN A 117 -15.73 4.95 4.26
CA ASN A 117 -17.07 5.51 4.08
C ASN A 117 -17.19 6.91 4.70
N GLU A 118 -16.39 7.21 5.73
CA GLU A 118 -16.33 8.54 6.38
C GLU A 118 -15.23 9.41 5.78
N SER A 119 -14.15 8.76 5.29
CA SER A 119 -13.00 9.41 4.66
C SER A 119 -12.88 8.91 3.22
N SER A 120 -12.42 9.76 2.30
CA SER A 120 -12.06 9.27 0.96
C SER A 120 -10.99 8.19 1.04
N PRO A 121 -10.89 7.27 0.06
CA PRO A 121 -9.75 6.37 -0.03
C PRO A 121 -8.44 7.16 -0.23
N PRO A 122 -7.26 6.58 0.09
CA PRO A 122 -5.99 7.21 -0.20
C PRO A 122 -5.84 7.48 -1.70
N THR A 123 -5.13 8.55 -2.04
CA THR A 123 -4.91 8.94 -3.44
C THR A 123 -3.92 8.02 -4.13
N LEU A 124 -2.85 7.66 -3.42
CA LEU A 124 -1.81 6.73 -3.86
C LEU A 124 -1.63 5.64 -2.81
N VAL A 125 -1.54 4.41 -3.28
CA VAL A 125 -1.13 3.24 -2.47
C VAL A 125 0.09 2.60 -3.09
N VAL A 126 1.03 2.17 -2.25
CA VAL A 126 2.23 1.42 -2.66
C VAL A 126 2.35 0.14 -1.84
N GLU A 127 2.57 -0.97 -2.52
CA GLU A 127 2.98 -2.24 -1.92
C GLU A 127 4.42 -2.56 -2.29
N ILE A 128 5.19 -3.00 -1.30
CA ILE A 128 6.57 -3.46 -1.48
C ILE A 128 6.56 -4.99 -1.49
N ALA A 129 6.60 -5.57 -2.66
CA ALA A 129 6.43 -6.99 -2.88
C ALA A 129 7.78 -7.73 -2.89
N ALA A 130 8.02 -8.61 -1.93
CA ALA A 130 9.16 -9.53 -1.96
C ALA A 130 8.74 -10.94 -2.44
N SER A 131 7.73 -11.53 -1.81
CA SER A 131 7.16 -12.85 -2.17
C SER A 131 5.73 -12.74 -2.73
N SER A 132 5.10 -11.58 -2.62
CA SER A 132 3.68 -11.34 -2.91
C SER A 132 3.40 -10.70 -4.29
N VAL A 133 4.42 -10.52 -5.16
CA VAL A 133 4.30 -9.79 -6.44
C VAL A 133 3.06 -10.21 -7.25
N ASN A 134 2.79 -11.51 -7.34
CA ASN A 134 1.63 -12.00 -8.10
C ASN A 134 0.30 -11.61 -7.45
N ASP A 135 0.21 -11.61 -6.12
CA ASP A 135 -0.97 -11.19 -5.38
C ASP A 135 -1.16 -9.67 -5.49
N ASP A 136 -0.07 -8.91 -5.39
CA ASP A 136 -0.08 -7.45 -5.48
C ASP A 136 -0.47 -6.98 -6.89
N LEU A 137 0.03 -7.65 -7.94
CA LEU A 137 -0.37 -7.40 -9.32
C LEU A 137 -1.76 -7.99 -9.68
N GLY A 138 -2.26 -8.92 -8.90
CA GLY A 138 -3.51 -9.64 -9.10
C GLY A 138 -4.64 -9.17 -8.20
N PHE A 139 -4.93 -9.96 -7.16
CA PHE A 139 -6.13 -9.79 -6.34
C PHE A 139 -6.12 -8.52 -5.48
N LYS A 140 -4.96 -8.13 -4.93
CA LYS A 140 -4.83 -6.85 -4.21
C LYS A 140 -5.06 -5.64 -5.13
N ARG A 141 -4.59 -5.69 -6.39
CA ARG A 141 -4.87 -4.63 -7.36
C ARG A 141 -6.38 -4.45 -7.57
N LEU A 142 -7.15 -5.55 -7.75
CA LEU A 142 -8.60 -5.49 -7.86
C LEU A 142 -9.27 -4.93 -6.59
N LEU A 143 -8.71 -5.23 -5.41
CA LEU A 143 -9.17 -4.64 -4.15
C LEU A 143 -8.98 -3.11 -4.16
N TYR A 144 -7.81 -2.60 -4.58
CA TYR A 144 -7.55 -1.16 -4.64
C TYR A 144 -8.37 -0.46 -5.73
N GLU A 145 -8.65 -1.11 -6.86
CA GLU A 145 -9.61 -0.65 -7.86
C GLU A 145 -11.00 -0.46 -7.23
N ARG A 146 -11.47 -1.45 -6.47
CA ARG A 146 -12.78 -1.42 -5.78
C ARG A 146 -12.84 -0.36 -4.69
N LEU A 147 -11.75 -0.11 -3.98
CA LEU A 147 -11.67 0.93 -2.96
C LEU A 147 -11.71 2.35 -3.55
N GLY A 148 -11.39 2.51 -4.83
CA GLY A 148 -11.38 3.79 -5.51
C GLY A 148 -10.10 4.60 -5.24
N VAL A 149 -8.98 3.94 -4.97
CA VAL A 149 -7.64 4.53 -5.00
C VAL A 149 -7.39 5.09 -6.39
N LYS A 150 -6.71 6.23 -6.52
CA LYS A 150 -6.46 6.83 -7.84
C LYS A 150 -5.22 6.27 -8.54
N GLU A 151 -4.23 5.89 -7.74
CA GLU A 151 -2.97 5.37 -8.27
C GLU A 151 -2.44 4.26 -7.36
N TYR A 152 -1.98 3.16 -7.94
CA TYR A 152 -1.47 2.00 -7.25
C TYR A 152 -0.12 1.57 -7.80
N TRP A 153 0.89 1.45 -6.93
CA TRP A 153 2.23 1.04 -7.29
C TRP A 153 2.61 -0.28 -6.62
N VAL A 154 3.24 -1.17 -7.38
CA VAL A 154 3.85 -2.40 -6.88
C VAL A 154 5.35 -2.31 -7.10
N MET A 155 6.11 -2.26 -6.01
CA MET A 155 7.56 -2.32 -6.01
C MET A 155 8.01 -3.77 -5.87
N ASP A 156 8.49 -4.38 -6.94
CA ASP A 156 9.12 -5.70 -6.92
C ASP A 156 10.50 -5.60 -6.29
N ALA A 157 10.59 -5.97 -5.02
CA ALA A 157 11.80 -5.83 -4.22
C ALA A 157 12.95 -6.75 -4.67
N ASN A 158 12.65 -7.87 -5.34
CA ASN A 158 13.66 -8.80 -5.81
C ASN A 158 14.31 -8.34 -7.12
N ASN A 159 13.53 -7.66 -7.97
CA ASN A 159 14.00 -7.21 -9.27
C ASN A 159 14.30 -5.70 -9.32
N ASN A 160 14.13 -4.98 -8.21
CA ASN A 160 14.25 -3.52 -8.13
C ASN A 160 13.42 -2.83 -9.22
N ASP A 161 12.24 -3.37 -9.51
CA ASP A 161 11.34 -2.84 -10.54
C ASP A 161 10.05 -2.31 -9.92
N ILE A 162 9.46 -1.31 -10.54
CA ILE A 162 8.22 -0.70 -10.08
C ILE A 162 7.18 -0.68 -11.21
N ILE A 163 6.00 -1.18 -10.89
CA ILE A 163 4.87 -1.22 -11.81
C ILE A 163 3.77 -0.34 -11.25
N ALA A 164 3.46 0.74 -11.95
CA ALA A 164 2.47 1.71 -11.54
C ALA A 164 1.21 1.64 -12.38
N PHE A 165 0.07 1.82 -11.73
CA PHE A 165 -1.25 1.82 -12.35
C PHE A 165 -2.01 3.07 -11.96
N GLU A 166 -2.61 3.73 -12.93
CA GLU A 166 -3.74 4.63 -12.74
C GLU A 166 -5.01 3.80 -12.61
N ILE A 167 -5.86 4.14 -11.66
CA ILE A 167 -7.19 3.53 -11.47
C ILE A 167 -8.23 4.51 -11.98
N ILE A 168 -8.95 4.10 -13.01
CA ILE A 168 -9.96 4.90 -13.70
C ILE A 168 -11.11 4.01 -14.16
N ASP A 169 -12.34 4.50 -14.03
CA ASP A 169 -13.57 3.81 -14.47
C ASP A 169 -13.73 2.38 -13.91
N GLY A 170 -13.23 2.15 -12.68
CA GLY A 170 -13.32 0.86 -11.98
C GLY A 170 -12.35 -0.20 -12.48
N GLY A 171 -11.36 0.16 -13.29
CA GLY A 171 -10.26 -0.67 -13.73
C GLY A 171 -8.91 0.02 -13.56
N SER A 172 -7.84 -0.62 -14.01
CA SER A 172 -6.49 -0.06 -13.92
C SER A 172 -5.78 -0.05 -15.26
N ARG A 173 -4.97 0.98 -15.49
CA ARG A 173 -4.11 1.15 -16.66
C ARG A 173 -2.68 1.36 -16.20
N ARG A 174 -1.72 0.61 -16.77
CA ARG A 174 -0.30 0.83 -16.50
C ARG A 174 0.14 2.22 -16.95
N ILE A 175 0.94 2.89 -16.12
CA ILE A 175 1.48 4.23 -16.35
C ILE A 175 2.99 4.24 -16.19
N THR A 176 3.65 5.21 -16.80
CA THR A 176 5.10 5.48 -16.69
C THR A 176 5.39 6.80 -15.98
N SER A 177 4.38 7.64 -15.81
CA SER A 177 4.43 8.93 -15.11
C SER A 177 3.25 9.03 -14.18
N SER A 178 3.47 9.48 -12.94
CA SER A 178 2.41 9.61 -11.94
C SER A 178 1.37 10.66 -12.34
N GLN A 179 0.10 10.33 -12.16
CA GLN A 179 -1.02 11.24 -12.41
C GLN A 179 -1.35 12.06 -11.15
N VAL A 180 -1.05 11.52 -9.97
CA VAL A 180 -1.30 12.18 -8.68
C VAL A 180 -0.13 13.04 -8.20
N LEU A 181 1.06 12.82 -8.77
CA LEU A 181 2.26 13.63 -8.62
C LEU A 181 2.75 14.08 -10.01
N PRO A 182 2.09 15.05 -10.66
CA PRO A 182 2.34 15.42 -12.05
C PRO A 182 3.80 15.78 -12.31
N GLY A 183 4.43 15.09 -13.27
CA GLY A 183 5.85 15.25 -13.63
C GLY A 183 6.79 14.30 -12.91
N LEU A 184 6.33 13.48 -11.98
CA LEU A 184 7.14 12.41 -11.39
C LEU A 184 7.12 11.18 -12.31
N GLU A 185 8.25 10.89 -12.92
CA GLU A 185 8.43 9.67 -13.71
C GLU A 185 8.64 8.45 -12.80
N ILE A 186 7.98 7.34 -13.11
CA ILE A 186 8.13 6.08 -12.36
C ILE A 186 9.57 5.56 -12.44
N SER A 187 10.26 5.81 -13.53
CA SER A 187 11.68 5.51 -13.69
C SER A 187 12.57 6.23 -12.67
N THR A 188 12.20 7.41 -12.19
CA THR A 188 12.94 8.12 -11.13
C THR A 188 12.83 7.39 -9.79
N VAL A 189 11.64 6.87 -9.46
CA VAL A 189 11.44 6.04 -8.25
C VAL A 189 12.27 4.77 -8.34
N LYS A 190 12.27 4.10 -9.50
CA LYS A 190 13.12 2.92 -9.77
C LYS A 190 14.59 3.24 -9.57
N GLN A 191 15.10 4.33 -10.14
CA GLN A 191 16.50 4.75 -9.99
C GLN A 191 16.87 5.02 -8.53
N ALA A 192 15.97 5.62 -7.73
CA ALA A 192 16.20 5.83 -6.30
C ALA A 192 16.38 4.50 -5.56
N VAL A 193 15.54 3.51 -5.85
CA VAL A 193 15.64 2.16 -5.28
C VAL A 193 16.91 1.45 -5.74
N GLU A 194 17.29 1.52 -7.01
CA GLU A 194 18.55 0.96 -7.52
C GLU A 194 19.76 1.58 -6.81
N ARG A 195 19.76 2.90 -6.59
CA ARG A 195 20.82 3.61 -5.86
C ARG A 195 20.95 3.14 -4.41
N SER A 196 19.86 2.77 -3.74
CA SER A 196 19.89 2.31 -2.35
C SER A 196 20.66 0.99 -2.15
N GLN A 197 21.01 0.29 -3.23
CA GLN A 197 21.89 -0.88 -3.15
C GLN A 197 23.34 -0.53 -2.75
N THR A 198 23.79 0.70 -3.01
CA THR A 198 25.19 1.11 -2.85
C THR A 198 25.37 2.48 -2.21
N GLN A 199 24.33 3.28 -2.07
CA GLN A 199 24.36 4.64 -1.54
C GLN A 199 23.55 4.76 -0.24
N ASP A 200 23.94 5.69 0.62
CA ASP A 200 23.15 6.05 1.79
C ASP A 200 21.96 6.94 1.45
N ASP A 201 20.99 7.01 2.36
CA ASP A 201 19.76 7.80 2.18
C ASP A 201 20.05 9.30 1.94
N GLY A 202 21.12 9.84 2.54
CA GLY A 202 21.52 11.22 2.36
C GLY A 202 22.03 11.49 0.94
N GLU A 203 22.79 10.57 0.36
CA GLU A 203 23.24 10.64 -1.04
C GLU A 203 22.07 10.58 -2.00
N ILE A 204 21.14 9.65 -1.78
CA ILE A 204 19.92 9.50 -2.58
C ILE A 204 19.08 10.78 -2.48
N ASN A 205 18.86 11.30 -1.29
CA ASN A 205 18.08 12.52 -1.09
C ASN A 205 18.73 13.74 -1.75
N ARG A 206 20.06 13.90 -1.67
CA ARG A 206 20.77 14.98 -2.38
C ARG A 206 20.64 14.85 -3.90
N TRP A 207 20.71 13.64 -4.43
CA TRP A 207 20.46 13.40 -5.84
C TRP A 207 19.01 13.76 -6.22
N LEU A 208 18.01 13.31 -5.47
CA LEU A 208 16.60 13.65 -5.71
C LEU A 208 16.38 15.18 -5.70
N LEU A 209 16.96 15.87 -4.72
CA LEU A 209 16.90 17.35 -4.64
C LEU A 209 17.53 18.03 -5.85
N SER A 210 18.47 17.40 -6.53
CA SER A 210 19.14 17.97 -7.71
C SER A 210 18.35 17.81 -9.01
N ILE A 211 17.40 16.87 -9.05
CA ILE A 211 16.63 16.53 -10.27
C ILE A 211 15.16 16.94 -10.19
N PHE A 212 14.61 17.22 -9.00
CA PHE A 212 13.24 17.69 -8.77
C PHE A 212 13.14 19.22 -8.84
#